data_166efc972df23da143e5c1daa5fee644
#
_entry.id   166efc972df23da143e5c1daa5fee644
#
_cell.length_a   1.000
_cell.length_b   1.000
_cell.length_c   1.000
_cell.angle_alpha   90.00
_cell.angle_beta   90.00
_cell.angle_gamma   90.00
#
_symmetry.space_group_name_H-M   'P 1'
#
loop_
_entity.id
_entity.type
_entity.pdbx_description
1 polymer ?
#
loop_
_entity_poly.entity_id
_entity_poly.type
_entity_poly.pdbx_seq_one_letter_code
_entity_poly.pdbx_strand_id
1 'polypeptide(L)'
;PSMNQKMQEGLVNTYKESGFLPEWASPGHRDCMVGNNSASVVADAYIKGLRGYDIETLWEALKHGANAHLRGTASGRLGYESYNQLGYVANNIGIGQNAARTLEYAYNDWAIYTLGKKLGKPESEIDIYKKRALNYKNVYHPERKLMVGKDNKGVFNPNFDAVDWSE
;
A
#
# COMPACT_ATOMS: atom_id res chain seq x y z
N PRO A 1 12.33 -10.85 -19.96
CA PRO A 1 12.74 -9.49 -19.55
C PRO A 1 12.02 -8.40 -20.32
N SER A 2 11.92 -8.50 -21.67
CA SER A 2 11.30 -7.46 -22.50
C SER A 2 9.80 -7.22 -22.20
N MET A 3 9.02 -8.25 -21.88
CA MET A 3 7.61 -8.10 -21.55
C MET A 3 7.43 -7.40 -20.19
N ASN A 4 8.18 -7.81 -19.18
CA ASN A 4 8.12 -7.15 -17.87
C ASN A 4 8.58 -5.69 -17.97
N GLN A 5 9.63 -5.39 -18.73
CA GLN A 5 10.04 -4.01 -18.98
C GLN A 5 8.90 -3.17 -19.56
N LYS A 6 8.19 -3.68 -20.57
CA LYS A 6 7.01 -2.99 -21.13
C LYS A 6 5.89 -2.78 -20.12
N MET A 7 5.68 -3.75 -19.22
CA MET A 7 4.72 -3.59 -18.11
C MET A 7 5.13 -2.45 -17.18
N GLN A 8 6.41 -2.37 -16.81
CA GLN A 8 6.91 -1.27 -15.97
C GLN A 8 6.82 0.09 -16.67
N GLU A 9 7.13 0.13 -17.97
CA GLU A 9 6.92 1.35 -18.79
C GLU A 9 5.45 1.75 -18.86
N GLY A 10 4.53 0.78 -18.91
CA GLY A 10 3.09 1.01 -18.80
C GLY A 10 2.70 1.65 -17.47
N LEU A 11 3.28 1.22 -16.35
CA LEU A 11 3.07 1.83 -15.04
C LEU A 11 3.61 3.27 -15.00
N VAL A 12 4.79 3.52 -15.57
CA VAL A 12 5.35 4.88 -15.70
C VAL A 12 4.39 5.79 -16.46
N ASN A 13 3.87 5.32 -17.60
CA ASN A 13 2.94 6.10 -18.42
C ASN A 13 1.62 6.36 -17.69
N THR A 14 1.07 5.35 -17.02
CA THR A 14 -0.16 5.51 -16.23
C THR A 14 0.01 6.58 -15.14
N TYR A 15 1.15 6.58 -14.45
CA TYR A 15 1.44 7.60 -13.46
C TYR A 15 1.57 8.99 -14.08
N LYS A 16 2.26 9.13 -15.21
CA LYS A 16 2.41 10.41 -15.92
C LYS A 16 1.08 10.97 -16.40
N GLU A 17 0.14 10.11 -16.78
CA GLU A 17 -1.18 10.51 -17.27
C GLU A 17 -2.18 10.84 -16.15
N SER A 18 -2.15 10.07 -15.05
CA SER A 18 -3.18 10.14 -13.99
C SER A 18 -2.70 10.65 -12.64
N GLY A 19 -1.38 10.69 -12.43
CA GLY A 19 -0.78 10.96 -11.12
C GLY A 19 -0.77 9.78 -10.15
N PHE A 20 -1.29 8.60 -10.55
CA PHE A 20 -1.36 7.41 -9.71
C PHE A 20 -0.95 6.15 -10.47
N LEU A 21 -0.44 5.16 -9.71
CA LEU A 21 -0.29 3.79 -10.20
C LEU A 21 -1.62 3.04 -10.07
N PRO A 22 -1.96 2.13 -11.02
CA PRO A 22 -3.17 1.34 -10.92
C PRO A 22 -3.00 0.22 -9.88
N GLU A 23 -4.06 -0.06 -9.13
CA GLU A 23 -4.16 -1.25 -8.28
C GLU A 23 -4.93 -2.37 -8.99
N TRP A 24 -5.85 -1.98 -9.87
CA TRP A 24 -6.55 -2.86 -10.78
C TRP A 24 -6.64 -2.19 -12.15
N ALA A 25 -5.88 -2.70 -13.13
CA ALA A 25 -5.81 -2.15 -14.48
C ALA A 25 -6.77 -2.89 -15.43
N SER A 26 -8.02 -2.38 -15.60
CA SER A 26 -9.01 -3.03 -16.46
C SER A 26 -10.12 -2.09 -16.96
N PRO A 27 -9.95 -1.44 -18.08
CA PRO A 27 -8.91 -0.47 -18.38
C PRO A 27 -8.99 0.73 -17.43
N GLY A 28 -7.88 1.39 -17.20
CA GLY A 28 -7.77 2.52 -16.29
C GLY A 28 -7.85 2.14 -14.83
N HIS A 29 -8.07 3.14 -13.97
CA HIS A 29 -8.24 2.96 -12.54
C HIS A 29 -9.65 2.45 -12.21
N ARG A 30 -9.73 1.43 -11.36
CA ARG A 30 -10.99 0.85 -10.89
C ARG A 30 -11.08 0.96 -9.37
N ASP A 31 -12.29 1.06 -8.86
CA ASP A 31 -12.57 0.91 -7.43
C ASP A 31 -12.75 -0.58 -7.11
N CYS A 32 -11.64 -1.29 -7.09
CA CYS A 32 -11.59 -2.73 -6.91
C CYS A 32 -10.31 -3.11 -6.18
N MET A 33 -10.39 -4.11 -5.33
CA MET A 33 -9.30 -4.62 -4.49
C MET A 33 -8.89 -3.71 -3.34
N VAL A 34 -8.09 -4.26 -2.47
CA VAL A 34 -7.51 -3.63 -1.29
C VAL A 34 -5.99 -3.68 -1.43
N GLY A 35 -5.33 -2.62 -0.99
CA GLY A 35 -3.87 -2.56 -1.05
C GLY A 35 -3.36 -1.47 -1.98
N ASN A 36 -2.04 -1.38 -2.05
CA ASN A 36 -1.28 -0.49 -2.93
C ASN A 36 -0.20 -1.35 -3.63
N ASN A 37 -0.67 -2.45 -4.24
CA ASN A 37 0.16 -3.59 -4.64
C ASN A 37 1.04 -3.34 -5.86
N SER A 38 0.83 -2.24 -6.58
CA SER A 38 1.81 -1.70 -7.53
C SER A 38 3.21 -1.56 -6.90
N ALA A 39 3.29 -1.29 -5.59
CA ALA A 39 4.56 -1.23 -4.86
C ALA A 39 5.32 -2.57 -4.90
N SER A 40 4.63 -3.68 -4.69
CA SER A 40 5.23 -5.02 -4.75
C SER A 40 5.70 -5.36 -6.15
N VAL A 41 4.91 -5.03 -7.17
CA VAL A 41 5.23 -5.30 -8.59
C VAL A 41 6.49 -4.54 -9.02
N VAL A 42 6.58 -3.26 -8.67
CA VAL A 42 7.74 -2.42 -9.02
C VAL A 42 8.98 -2.86 -8.25
N ALA A 43 8.85 -3.08 -6.94
CA ALA A 43 9.97 -3.48 -6.10
C ALA A 43 10.54 -4.84 -6.52
N ASP A 44 9.69 -5.84 -6.73
CA ASP A 44 10.10 -7.19 -7.14
C ASP A 44 10.84 -7.17 -8.47
N ALA A 45 10.31 -6.45 -9.46
CA ALA A 45 10.96 -6.30 -10.77
C ALA A 45 12.36 -5.71 -10.64
N TYR A 46 12.51 -4.62 -9.90
CA TYR A 46 13.81 -3.97 -9.76
C TYR A 46 14.82 -4.79 -8.95
N ILE A 47 14.38 -5.44 -7.87
CA ILE A 47 15.21 -6.29 -7.01
C ILE A 47 15.74 -7.51 -7.78
N LYS A 48 14.91 -8.09 -8.64
CA LYS A 48 15.30 -9.19 -9.55
C LYS A 48 16.18 -8.78 -10.71
N GLY A 49 16.59 -7.53 -10.79
CA GLY A 49 17.55 -7.04 -11.79
C GLY A 49 16.91 -6.61 -13.11
N LEU A 50 15.59 -6.51 -13.20
CA LEU A 50 14.93 -5.97 -14.39
C LEU A 50 15.18 -4.46 -14.48
N ARG A 51 15.53 -4.00 -15.66
CA ARG A 51 15.95 -2.61 -15.94
C ARG A 51 15.37 -2.16 -17.28
N GLY A 52 15.67 -0.92 -17.68
CA GLY A 52 15.29 -0.36 -18.98
C GLY A 52 13.94 0.39 -18.93
N TYR A 53 13.53 0.82 -17.75
CA TYR A 53 12.37 1.66 -17.52
C TYR A 53 12.70 2.77 -16.50
N ASP A 54 11.90 3.81 -16.44
CA ASP A 54 12.09 4.98 -15.57
C ASP A 54 11.74 4.65 -14.12
N ILE A 55 12.69 4.09 -13.39
CA ILE A 55 12.51 3.69 -12.00
C ILE A 55 12.38 4.89 -11.06
N GLU A 56 12.96 6.03 -11.38
CA GLU A 56 12.85 7.22 -10.55
C GLU A 56 11.42 7.77 -10.59
N THR A 57 10.79 7.81 -11.75
CA THR A 57 9.37 8.13 -11.86
C THR A 57 8.51 7.15 -11.05
N LEU A 58 8.80 5.85 -11.10
CA LEU A 58 8.08 4.86 -10.30
C LEU A 58 8.32 5.04 -8.79
N TRP A 59 9.54 5.40 -8.38
CA TRP A 59 9.84 5.72 -6.99
C TRP A 59 8.97 6.87 -6.46
N GLU A 60 8.88 7.97 -7.22
CA GLU A 60 8.00 9.10 -6.86
C GLU A 60 6.52 8.69 -6.84
N ALA A 61 6.09 7.88 -7.81
CA ALA A 61 4.72 7.36 -7.86
C ALA A 61 4.35 6.52 -6.63
N LEU A 62 5.26 5.67 -6.16
CA LEU A 62 5.06 4.85 -4.96
C LEU A 62 4.95 5.71 -3.70
N LYS A 63 5.82 6.71 -3.56
CA LYS A 63 5.75 7.65 -2.42
C LYS A 63 4.46 8.45 -2.44
N HIS A 64 4.04 8.91 -3.60
CA HIS A 64 2.76 9.61 -3.77
C HIS A 64 1.59 8.72 -3.39
N GLY A 65 1.48 7.52 -3.98
CA GLY A 65 0.40 6.58 -3.70
C GLY A 65 0.33 6.12 -2.24
N ALA A 66 1.48 6.07 -1.54
CA ALA A 66 1.52 5.74 -0.10
C ALA A 66 0.94 6.84 0.81
N ASN A 67 0.77 8.07 0.29
CA ASN A 67 0.33 9.24 1.06
C ASN A 67 -0.83 10.00 0.40
N ALA A 68 -1.50 9.39 -0.55
CA ALA A 68 -2.62 9.96 -1.27
C ALA A 68 -3.61 8.88 -1.74
N HIS A 69 -4.80 9.31 -2.13
CA HIS A 69 -5.84 8.43 -2.68
C HIS A 69 -6.52 9.11 -3.86
N LEU A 70 -6.66 8.40 -4.98
CA LEU A 70 -7.45 8.85 -6.12
C LEU A 70 -8.92 8.52 -5.90
N ARG A 71 -9.72 9.54 -5.58
CA ARG A 71 -11.12 9.39 -5.23
C ARG A 71 -11.92 8.62 -6.29
N GLY A 72 -12.74 7.68 -5.84
CA GLY A 72 -13.58 6.84 -6.70
C GLY A 72 -12.82 5.69 -7.37
N THR A 73 -11.62 5.40 -6.92
CA THR A 73 -10.80 4.28 -7.38
C THR A 73 -10.12 3.57 -6.21
N ALA A 74 -9.46 2.44 -6.46
CA ALA A 74 -8.60 1.78 -5.48
C ALA A 74 -7.16 2.34 -5.45
N SER A 75 -6.83 3.27 -6.37
CA SER A 75 -5.45 3.76 -6.54
C SER A 75 -5.02 4.69 -5.42
N GLY A 76 -3.79 4.53 -4.98
CA GLY A 76 -3.29 5.09 -3.74
C GLY A 76 -3.80 4.32 -2.52
N ARG A 77 -3.93 4.99 -1.37
CA ARG A 77 -4.34 4.36 -0.11
C ARG A 77 -5.57 5.03 0.47
N LEU A 78 -6.74 4.40 0.31
CA LEU A 78 -7.96 4.85 0.99
C LEU A 78 -7.76 4.76 2.50
N GLY A 79 -7.97 5.88 3.22
CA GLY A 79 -7.71 5.98 4.66
C GLY A 79 -6.25 6.18 5.04
N TYR A 80 -5.42 6.68 4.11
CA TYR A 80 -4.00 6.94 4.35
C TYR A 80 -3.76 7.91 5.53
N GLU A 81 -4.66 8.85 5.77
CA GLU A 81 -4.55 9.79 6.90
C GLU A 81 -4.59 9.04 8.22
N SER A 82 -5.59 8.15 8.39
CA SER A 82 -5.71 7.30 9.57
C SER A 82 -4.50 6.37 9.71
N TYR A 83 -4.12 5.70 8.63
CA TYR A 83 -2.97 4.79 8.62
C TYR A 83 -1.66 5.51 8.99
N ASN A 84 -1.45 6.71 8.45
CA ASN A 84 -0.23 7.47 8.70
C ASN A 84 -0.16 8.02 10.14
N GLN A 85 -1.30 8.37 10.71
CA GLN A 85 -1.41 8.95 12.06
C GLN A 85 -1.42 7.89 13.15
N LEU A 86 -2.23 6.83 12.98
CA LEU A 86 -2.51 5.83 14.00
C LEU A 86 -1.67 4.55 13.83
N GLY A 87 -1.11 4.32 12.63
CA GLY A 87 -0.48 3.06 12.27
C GLY A 87 -1.48 1.97 11.85
N TYR A 88 -2.74 2.33 11.60
CA TYR A 88 -3.78 1.45 11.05
C TYR A 88 -4.93 2.28 10.49
N VAL A 89 -5.74 1.66 9.62
CA VAL A 89 -6.99 2.24 9.15
C VAL A 89 -8.07 1.97 10.21
N ALA A 90 -8.63 3.03 10.82
CA ALA A 90 -9.63 2.86 11.87
C ALA A 90 -10.97 2.36 11.31
N ASN A 91 -11.66 1.49 12.05
CA ASN A 91 -12.92 0.88 11.61
C ASN A 91 -14.15 1.80 11.74
N ASN A 92 -14.03 2.91 12.44
CA ASN A 92 -15.12 3.86 12.71
C ASN A 92 -15.05 5.15 11.88
N ILE A 93 -14.33 5.13 10.74
CA ILE A 93 -14.18 6.30 9.84
C ILE A 93 -14.91 6.13 8.50
N GLY A 94 -15.81 5.16 8.40
CA GLY A 94 -16.58 4.92 7.18
C GLY A 94 -15.82 4.20 6.06
N ILE A 95 -14.70 3.53 6.38
CA ILE A 95 -13.89 2.76 5.44
C ILE A 95 -13.98 1.28 5.83
N GLY A 96 -14.52 0.47 4.93
CA GLY A 96 -14.57 -1.00 5.09
C GLY A 96 -13.21 -1.66 4.88
N GLN A 97 -13.12 -2.94 5.28
CA GLN A 97 -11.91 -3.76 5.12
C GLN A 97 -10.68 -3.12 5.76
N ASN A 98 -10.87 -2.50 6.91
CA ASN A 98 -9.86 -1.65 7.57
C ASN A 98 -8.66 -2.46 8.08
N ALA A 99 -8.87 -3.65 8.65
CA ALA A 99 -7.79 -4.54 9.05
C ALA A 99 -7.02 -5.04 7.82
N ALA A 100 -7.73 -5.51 6.77
CA ALA A 100 -7.10 -5.95 5.52
C ALA A 100 -6.26 -4.82 4.88
N ARG A 101 -6.80 -3.59 4.81
CA ARG A 101 -6.04 -2.41 4.31
C ARG A 101 -4.78 -2.17 5.12
N THR A 102 -4.86 -2.29 6.43
CA THR A 102 -3.70 -2.11 7.32
C THR A 102 -2.60 -3.14 7.03
N LEU A 103 -2.98 -4.41 6.81
CA LEU A 103 -2.05 -5.49 6.48
C LEU A 103 -1.38 -5.25 5.12
N GLU A 104 -2.18 -4.96 4.10
CA GLU A 104 -1.69 -4.70 2.75
C GLU A 104 -0.77 -3.47 2.71
N TYR A 105 -1.14 -2.37 3.36
CA TYR A 105 -0.31 -1.16 3.40
C TYR A 105 1.02 -1.38 4.13
N ALA A 106 1.03 -2.19 5.19
CA ALA A 106 2.26 -2.55 5.88
C ALA A 106 3.20 -3.38 4.97
N TYR A 107 2.65 -4.32 4.21
CA TYR A 107 3.42 -5.08 3.22
C TYR A 107 3.94 -4.19 2.08
N ASN A 108 3.09 -3.29 1.58
CA ASN A 108 3.50 -2.34 0.55
C ASN A 108 4.60 -1.39 1.05
N ASP A 109 4.55 -0.95 2.31
CA ASP A 109 5.62 -0.14 2.92
C ASP A 109 6.94 -0.92 3.01
N TRP A 110 6.90 -2.22 3.33
CA TRP A 110 8.08 -3.07 3.25
C TRP A 110 8.67 -3.13 1.84
N ALA A 111 7.82 -3.24 0.82
CA ALA A 111 8.24 -3.26 -0.58
C ALA A 111 8.91 -1.93 -0.98
N ILE A 112 8.30 -0.78 -0.61
CA ILE A 112 8.86 0.56 -0.85
C ILE A 112 10.21 0.72 -0.13
N TYR A 113 10.30 0.33 1.13
CA TYR A 113 11.55 0.37 1.89
C TYR A 113 12.67 -0.44 1.22
N THR A 114 12.33 -1.68 0.82
CA THR A 114 13.30 -2.58 0.19
C THR A 114 13.78 -2.06 -1.15
N LEU A 115 12.87 -1.50 -1.95
CA LEU A 115 13.21 -0.83 -3.21
C LEU A 115 14.12 0.38 -2.95
N GLY A 116 13.75 1.24 -2.01
CA GLY A 116 14.53 2.44 -1.66
C GLY A 116 15.96 2.10 -1.24
N LYS A 117 16.14 1.06 -0.44
CA LYS A 117 17.47 0.53 -0.12
C LYS A 117 18.24 0.08 -1.37
N LYS A 118 17.57 -0.62 -2.26
CA LYS A 118 18.19 -1.10 -3.51
C LYS A 118 18.57 0.04 -4.46
N LEU A 119 17.82 1.14 -4.43
CA LEU A 119 18.08 2.37 -5.17
C LEU A 119 19.16 3.24 -4.51
N GLY A 120 19.58 2.94 -3.29
CA GLY A 120 20.52 3.78 -2.54
C GLY A 120 19.91 5.09 -2.04
N LYS A 121 18.57 5.14 -1.83
CA LYS A 121 17.91 6.32 -1.27
C LYS A 121 18.37 6.55 0.17
N PRO A 122 18.46 7.82 0.62
CA PRO A 122 18.93 8.15 1.96
C PRO A 122 17.99 7.58 3.05
N GLU A 123 18.55 7.20 4.19
CA GLU A 123 17.76 6.62 5.28
C GLU A 123 16.67 7.57 5.78
N SER A 124 16.90 8.87 5.77
CA SER A 124 15.90 9.88 6.12
C SER A 124 14.64 9.83 5.25
N GLU A 125 14.74 9.34 4.02
CA GLU A 125 13.61 9.20 3.09
C GLU A 125 12.89 7.86 3.25
N ILE A 126 13.61 6.78 3.58
CA ILE A 126 13.06 5.42 3.58
C ILE A 126 12.67 4.89 4.96
N ASP A 127 13.18 5.47 6.05
CA ASP A 127 12.98 4.97 7.41
C ASP A 127 11.49 4.98 7.85
N ILE A 128 10.71 5.90 7.32
CA ILE A 128 9.26 5.93 7.56
C ILE A 128 8.58 4.64 7.06
N TYR A 129 8.96 4.15 5.89
CA TYR A 129 8.40 2.92 5.32
C TYR A 129 8.85 1.68 6.09
N LYS A 130 10.09 1.66 6.57
CA LYS A 130 10.59 0.62 7.48
C LYS A 130 9.76 0.52 8.75
N LYS A 131 9.44 1.66 9.35
CA LYS A 131 8.58 1.72 10.56
C LYS A 131 7.17 1.25 10.26
N ARG A 132 6.56 1.78 9.18
CA ARG A 132 5.20 1.44 8.76
C ARG A 132 5.05 -0.02 8.33
N ALA A 133 6.09 -0.67 7.84
CA ALA A 133 6.10 -2.10 7.54
C ALA A 133 5.75 -2.99 8.75
N LEU A 134 5.86 -2.47 9.97
CA LEU A 134 5.48 -3.17 11.20
C LEU A 134 4.06 -2.85 11.68
N ASN A 135 3.34 -1.99 11.00
CA ASN A 135 2.00 -1.53 11.38
C ASN A 135 0.96 -2.66 11.43
N TYR A 136 1.16 -3.77 10.70
CA TYR A 136 0.30 -4.95 10.80
C TYR A 136 0.14 -5.44 12.25
N LYS A 137 1.14 -5.21 13.12
CA LYS A 137 1.10 -5.59 14.54
C LYS A 137 0.02 -4.83 15.32
N ASN A 138 -0.36 -3.63 14.86
CA ASN A 138 -1.34 -2.80 15.56
C ASN A 138 -2.75 -3.38 15.52
N VAL A 139 -3.07 -4.22 14.55
CA VAL A 139 -4.37 -4.89 14.41
C VAL A 139 -4.36 -6.34 14.90
N TYR A 140 -3.24 -6.84 15.40
CA TYR A 140 -3.17 -8.18 16.00
C TYR A 140 -3.80 -8.18 17.39
N HIS A 141 -4.85 -8.98 17.57
CA HIS A 141 -5.52 -9.16 18.87
C HIS A 141 -4.87 -10.34 19.62
N PRO A 142 -4.18 -10.09 20.75
CA PRO A 142 -3.34 -11.11 21.40
C PRO A 142 -4.14 -12.30 21.97
N GLU A 143 -5.34 -12.04 22.48
CA GLU A 143 -6.19 -13.10 23.06
C GLU A 143 -6.88 -13.94 21.98
N ARG A 144 -7.44 -13.26 20.95
CA ARG A 144 -8.11 -13.95 19.84
C ARG A 144 -7.14 -14.58 18.86
N LYS A 145 -5.87 -14.12 18.83
CA LYS A 145 -4.82 -14.54 17.88
C LYS A 145 -5.22 -14.33 16.42
N LEU A 146 -6.01 -13.28 16.18
CA LEU A 146 -6.52 -12.88 14.87
C LEU A 146 -6.20 -11.41 14.62
N MET A 147 -6.27 -11.01 13.33
CA MET A 147 -6.23 -9.60 12.95
C MET A 147 -7.63 -9.01 13.07
N VAL A 148 -7.75 -7.97 13.88
CA VAL A 148 -9.03 -7.35 14.24
C VAL A 148 -8.94 -5.85 14.10
N GLY A 149 -9.93 -5.23 13.47
CA GLY A 149 -10.01 -3.78 13.33
C GLY A 149 -10.09 -3.06 14.66
N LYS A 150 -9.57 -1.84 14.69
CA LYS A 150 -9.66 -0.93 15.85
C LYS A 150 -10.35 0.36 15.46
N ASP A 151 -11.01 0.97 16.42
CA ASP A 151 -11.50 2.33 16.29
C ASP A 151 -10.34 3.37 16.38
N ASN A 152 -10.66 4.64 16.13
CA ASN A 152 -9.69 5.73 16.20
C ASN A 152 -9.17 6.06 17.63
N LYS A 153 -9.66 5.36 18.65
CA LYS A 153 -9.19 5.43 20.04
C LYS A 153 -8.34 4.21 20.42
N GLY A 154 -8.14 3.27 19.51
CA GLY A 154 -7.34 2.07 19.73
C GLY A 154 -8.09 0.89 20.34
N VAL A 155 -9.42 0.96 20.41
CA VAL A 155 -10.25 -0.12 20.94
C VAL A 155 -10.55 -1.12 19.84
N PHE A 156 -10.26 -2.39 20.07
CA PHE A 156 -10.59 -3.47 19.14
C PHE A 156 -12.08 -3.61 18.95
N ASN A 157 -12.53 -3.97 17.74
CA ASN A 157 -13.92 -4.22 17.45
C ASN A 157 -14.50 -5.32 18.36
N PRO A 158 -15.41 -4.99 19.27
CA PRO A 158 -15.99 -5.99 20.19
C PRO A 158 -16.91 -6.98 19.46
N ASN A 159 -17.48 -6.56 18.32
CA ASN A 159 -18.42 -7.33 17.51
C ASN A 159 -17.74 -8.06 16.33
N PHE A 160 -16.41 -8.20 16.39
CA PHE A 160 -15.65 -8.88 15.33
C PHE A 160 -16.15 -10.31 15.12
N ASP A 161 -16.49 -10.63 13.88
CA ASP A 161 -16.79 -11.97 13.40
C ASP A 161 -15.72 -12.41 12.40
N ALA A 162 -15.05 -13.53 12.68
CA ALA A 162 -13.93 -14.04 11.88
C ALA A 162 -14.35 -14.54 10.49
N VAL A 163 -15.63 -14.71 10.23
CA VAL A 163 -16.19 -15.17 8.96
C VAL A 163 -16.93 -14.07 8.19
N ASP A 164 -17.01 -12.86 8.77
CA ASP A 164 -17.59 -11.72 8.10
C ASP A 164 -16.57 -11.04 7.17
N TRP A 165 -17.06 -10.52 6.05
CA TRP A 165 -16.27 -9.81 5.05
C TRP A 165 -15.89 -8.36 5.44
N SER A 166 -16.40 -7.83 6.53
CA SER A 166 -16.34 -6.40 6.86
C SER A 166 -14.98 -5.86 7.34
N GLU A 167 -14.05 -6.71 7.77
CA GLU A 167 -12.80 -6.31 8.44
C GLU A 167 -11.53 -6.39 7.56
#